data_a1b3f6ca0ec875089766614bacf1733b
#
_entry.id   a1b3f6ca0ec875089766614bacf1733b
#
_cell.length_a   1.000
_cell.length_b   1.000
_cell.length_c   1.000
_cell.angle_alpha   90.00
_cell.angle_beta   90.00
_cell.angle_gamma   90.00
#
_symmetry.space_group_name_H-M   'P 1'
#
loop_
_entity.id
_entity.type
_entity.pdbx_description
1 polymer ?
#
loop_
_entity_poly.entity_id
_entity_poly.type
_entity_poly.pdbx_seq_one_letter_code
_entity_poly.pdbx_strand_id
1 'polypeptide(L)'
;CVNACVFCFMTMLPKGGRSTLYIRDDDYRLSFLQGNFVTLTNLTDEDVQNVINRNMSPMNVSVHAVSPDVRRRMMGRNAQRGMDVLEAIMAAGIEIHAQIVLCPGMNDGEELEKTLRYCEEHEQITSLGIVPLGFTKHQNRFTWSYSDKPELARETIAMIRPYQDRAYERFGRHTFQMSDEFYLDAGIEPPEADFYDGYPQYYDGIGMIRSYLDETDDVLATDAERLARVREAITARDQRLLCLSGVSARDTVARFVESQQGLAGTVTAIKNRYFGGNVDVTGLIVARDILEQLPQDLSGVMLFVPKLMFNADGMTLDEYHRDDLLASLTRRGAEVHVVSTMPHELLDTLEHILGIAPAVSTNS
;
A
#
# COMPACT_ATOMS: atom_id res chain seq x y z
N CYS A 1 18.38 -4.15 11.99
CA CYS A 1 17.86 -5.49 11.66
C CYS A 1 19.00 -6.49 11.50
N VAL A 2 18.91 -7.68 12.14
CA VAL A 2 19.93 -8.73 12.13
C VAL A 2 19.58 -9.89 11.18
N ASN A 3 18.44 -9.82 10.52
CA ASN A 3 17.92 -10.86 9.66
C ASN A 3 18.50 -10.85 8.24
N ALA A 4 18.35 -11.96 7.53
CA ALA A 4 18.68 -12.13 6.13
C ALA A 4 17.44 -12.61 5.36
N CYS A 5 16.34 -11.86 5.48
CA CYS A 5 15.07 -12.23 4.87
C CYS A 5 15.20 -12.37 3.35
N VAL A 6 14.67 -13.48 2.81
CA VAL A 6 14.70 -13.73 1.36
C VAL A 6 13.87 -12.72 0.57
N PHE A 7 12.83 -12.18 1.20
CA PHE A 7 11.92 -11.17 0.66
C PHE A 7 12.28 -9.73 1.08
N CYS A 8 13.49 -9.51 1.65
CA CYS A 8 13.88 -8.18 2.11
C CYS A 8 13.98 -7.20 0.93
N PHE A 9 13.09 -6.22 0.90
CA PHE A 9 13.01 -5.23 -0.16
C PHE A 9 14.36 -4.51 -0.39
N MET A 10 15.11 -4.21 0.68
CA MET A 10 16.43 -3.59 0.57
C MET A 10 17.43 -4.37 -0.28
N THR A 11 17.34 -5.71 -0.28
CA THR A 11 18.22 -6.55 -1.13
C THR A 11 17.76 -6.58 -2.59
N MET A 12 16.60 -6.03 -2.87
CA MET A 12 15.97 -5.95 -4.18
C MET A 12 16.06 -4.55 -4.80
N LEU A 13 16.65 -3.57 -4.09
CA LEU A 13 16.85 -2.22 -4.60
C LEU A 13 18.00 -2.16 -5.61
N PRO A 14 17.93 -1.26 -6.59
CA PRO A 14 19.07 -0.98 -7.49
C PRO A 14 20.27 -0.50 -6.68
N LYS A 15 21.47 -0.79 -7.15
CA LYS A 15 22.70 -0.31 -6.50
C LYS A 15 22.89 1.20 -6.77
N GLY A 16 23.39 1.92 -5.76
CA GLY A 16 23.80 3.33 -5.93
C GLY A 16 22.69 4.36 -5.69
N GLY A 17 21.55 3.96 -5.18
CA GLY A 17 20.54 4.90 -4.67
C GLY A 17 20.96 5.58 -3.37
N ARG A 18 20.18 6.55 -2.89
CA ARG A 18 20.45 7.29 -1.65
C ARG A 18 20.62 6.37 -0.44
N SER A 19 21.53 6.72 0.44
CA SER A 19 21.91 5.89 1.61
C SER A 19 20.71 5.55 2.52
N THR A 20 19.73 6.44 2.62
CA THR A 20 18.52 6.25 3.43
C THR A 20 17.67 5.05 3.00
N LEU A 21 17.72 4.64 1.72
CA LEU A 21 17.02 3.48 1.21
C LEU A 21 17.63 2.15 1.68
N TYR A 22 18.87 2.16 2.19
CA TYR A 22 19.61 0.95 2.58
C TYR A 22 19.78 0.83 4.10
N ILE A 23 19.03 1.61 4.88
CA ILE A 23 19.02 1.51 6.34
C ILE A 23 18.24 0.27 6.75
N ARG A 24 18.91 -0.65 7.43
CA ARG A 24 18.26 -1.83 8.02
C ARG A 24 17.72 -1.49 9.39
N ASP A 25 16.46 -1.10 9.42
CA ASP A 25 15.75 -0.82 10.65
C ASP A 25 14.95 -2.02 11.15
N ASP A 26 14.87 -2.18 12.47
CA ASP A 26 14.06 -3.19 13.17
C ASP A 26 13.92 -2.71 14.64
N ASP A 27 13.68 -1.41 14.82
CA ASP A 27 13.57 -0.77 16.12
C ASP A 27 12.13 -0.89 16.65
N TYR A 28 11.95 -1.64 17.72
CA TYR A 28 10.64 -1.88 18.34
C TYR A 28 9.92 -0.60 18.79
N ARG A 29 10.66 0.49 19.06
CA ARG A 29 10.07 1.78 19.43
C ARG A 29 9.30 2.40 18.26
N LEU A 30 9.80 2.21 17.03
CA LEU A 30 9.12 2.69 15.83
C LEU A 30 7.88 1.84 15.51
N SER A 31 7.84 0.57 15.92
CA SER A 31 6.64 -0.25 15.85
C SER A 31 5.50 0.39 16.64
N PHE A 32 5.75 0.73 17.89
CA PHE A 32 4.76 1.37 18.75
C PHE A 32 4.41 2.81 18.33
N LEU A 33 5.42 3.62 17.94
CA LEU A 33 5.22 5.05 17.69
C LEU A 33 4.69 5.36 16.28
N GLN A 34 5.00 4.53 15.29
CA GLN A 34 4.77 4.81 13.86
C GLN A 34 4.11 3.65 13.11
N GLY A 35 3.84 2.52 13.76
CA GLY A 35 3.25 1.35 13.12
C GLY A 35 4.23 0.53 12.26
N ASN A 36 5.56 0.76 12.38
CA ASN A 36 6.53 -0.01 11.60
C ASN A 36 6.53 -1.48 12.03
N PHE A 37 6.51 -2.39 11.06
CA PHE A 37 6.61 -3.82 11.35
C PHE A 37 8.02 -4.22 11.75
N VAL A 38 8.14 -4.86 12.92
CA VAL A 38 9.40 -5.37 13.46
C VAL A 38 9.38 -6.89 13.57
N THR A 39 10.57 -7.49 13.53
CA THR A 39 10.70 -8.96 13.57
C THR A 39 10.92 -9.50 14.99
N LEU A 40 11.18 -8.64 15.95
CA LEU A 40 11.52 -8.93 17.35
C LEU A 40 12.81 -9.77 17.54
N THR A 41 13.52 -10.10 16.46
CA THR A 41 14.67 -11.02 16.47
C THR A 41 15.94 -10.43 17.07
N ASN A 42 16.01 -9.12 17.21
CA ASN A 42 17.15 -8.35 17.74
C ASN A 42 16.93 -7.81 19.17
N LEU A 43 15.76 -8.08 19.75
CA LEU A 43 15.47 -7.60 21.11
C LEU A 43 16.28 -8.39 22.16
N THR A 44 16.91 -7.63 23.06
CA THR A 44 17.49 -8.18 24.29
C THR A 44 16.39 -8.46 25.32
N ASP A 45 16.72 -9.19 26.39
CA ASP A 45 15.74 -9.44 27.45
C ASP A 45 15.35 -8.13 28.18
N GLU A 46 16.26 -7.15 28.23
CA GLU A 46 15.98 -5.81 28.75
C GLU A 46 14.98 -5.07 27.84
N ASP A 47 15.14 -5.15 26.52
CA ASP A 47 14.17 -4.56 25.57
C ASP A 47 12.79 -5.16 25.73
N VAL A 48 12.71 -6.50 25.89
CA VAL A 48 11.43 -7.19 26.14
C VAL A 48 10.77 -6.69 27.41
N GLN A 49 11.55 -6.56 28.50
CA GLN A 49 11.02 -5.99 29.77
C GLN A 49 10.59 -4.54 29.59
N ASN A 50 11.28 -3.74 28.79
CA ASN A 50 10.89 -2.36 28.49
C ASN A 50 9.56 -2.29 27.73
N VAL A 51 9.33 -3.16 26.74
CA VAL A 51 8.04 -3.28 26.03
C VAL A 51 6.91 -3.60 27.01
N ILE A 52 7.12 -4.61 27.86
CA ILE A 52 6.12 -5.05 28.85
C ILE A 52 5.84 -3.98 29.89
N ASN A 53 6.89 -3.47 30.55
CA ASN A 53 6.75 -2.52 31.67
C ASN A 53 6.14 -1.19 31.25
N ARG A 54 6.34 -0.77 30.00
CA ARG A 54 5.77 0.47 29.44
C ARG A 54 4.42 0.25 28.76
N ASN A 55 3.94 -0.99 28.71
CA ASN A 55 2.70 -1.38 28.01
C ASN A 55 2.68 -0.84 26.58
N MET A 56 3.73 -1.14 25.80
CA MET A 56 3.82 -0.68 24.41
C MET A 56 2.88 -1.52 23.54
N SER A 57 1.64 -1.09 23.43
CA SER A 57 0.53 -1.79 22.77
C SER A 57 -0.28 -0.80 21.93
N PRO A 58 -0.71 -1.14 20.70
CA PRO A 58 -0.34 -2.37 19.98
C PRO A 58 1.09 -2.36 19.44
N MET A 59 1.65 -3.55 19.20
CA MET A 59 2.92 -3.74 18.49
C MET A 59 2.67 -4.33 17.10
N ASN A 60 3.33 -3.77 16.09
CA ASN A 60 3.27 -4.28 14.71
C ASN A 60 4.39 -5.29 14.48
N VAL A 61 4.07 -6.57 14.26
CA VAL A 61 5.04 -7.67 14.26
C VAL A 61 4.99 -8.49 12.98
N SER A 62 6.14 -8.62 12.33
CA SER A 62 6.36 -9.49 11.18
C SER A 62 6.47 -10.96 11.62
N VAL A 63 5.41 -11.74 11.42
CA VAL A 63 5.34 -13.17 11.79
C VAL A 63 5.83 -14.07 10.66
N HIS A 64 5.27 -13.92 9.48
CA HIS A 64 5.53 -14.62 8.20
C HIS A 64 5.28 -16.13 8.20
N ALA A 65 5.68 -16.87 9.21
CA ALA A 65 5.49 -18.31 9.37
C ALA A 65 5.69 -18.71 10.84
N VAL A 66 5.18 -19.87 11.26
CA VAL A 66 5.35 -20.39 12.63
C VAL A 66 6.31 -21.58 12.70
N SER A 67 6.46 -22.37 11.64
CA SER A 67 7.38 -23.50 11.64
C SER A 67 8.83 -23.03 11.70
N PRO A 68 9.66 -23.50 12.67
CA PRO A 68 11.03 -23.03 12.87
C PRO A 68 11.92 -23.17 11.63
N ASP A 69 11.77 -24.27 10.89
CA ASP A 69 12.55 -24.50 9.67
C ASP A 69 12.16 -23.55 8.53
N VAL A 70 10.87 -23.24 8.38
CA VAL A 70 10.39 -22.28 7.39
C VAL A 70 10.87 -20.88 7.75
N ARG A 71 10.70 -20.45 9.00
CA ARG A 71 11.20 -19.16 9.49
C ARG A 71 12.71 -19.03 9.27
N ARG A 72 13.47 -20.06 9.58
CA ARG A 72 14.94 -20.07 9.41
C ARG A 72 15.32 -19.90 7.94
N ARG A 73 14.61 -20.57 7.02
CA ARG A 73 14.84 -20.42 5.57
C ARG A 73 14.48 -19.02 5.07
N MET A 74 13.39 -18.45 5.59
CA MET A 74 12.89 -17.14 5.16
C MET A 74 13.68 -15.97 5.75
N MET A 75 14.04 -16.02 7.03
CA MET A 75 14.55 -14.87 7.79
C MET A 75 15.99 -15.06 8.32
N GLY A 76 16.49 -16.28 8.35
CA GLY A 76 17.82 -16.62 8.85
C GLY A 76 17.83 -17.17 10.28
N ARG A 77 19.04 -17.31 10.85
CA ARG A 77 19.30 -18.06 12.09
C ARG A 77 18.61 -17.51 13.36
N ASN A 78 18.33 -16.22 13.39
CA ASN A 78 17.74 -15.55 14.58
C ASN A 78 16.20 -15.59 14.57
N ALA A 79 15.59 -16.20 13.57
CA ALA A 79 14.14 -16.14 13.38
C ALA A 79 13.33 -16.71 14.55
N GLN A 80 13.85 -17.73 15.25
CA GLN A 80 13.19 -18.34 16.42
C GLN A 80 13.09 -17.33 17.59
N ARG A 81 14.13 -16.53 17.85
CA ARG A 81 14.10 -15.51 18.91
C ARG A 81 12.88 -14.59 18.77
N GLY A 82 12.50 -14.24 17.53
CA GLY A 82 11.32 -13.40 17.29
C GLY A 82 10.02 -14.04 17.78
N MET A 83 9.86 -15.37 17.64
CA MET A 83 8.69 -16.08 18.19
C MET A 83 8.72 -16.14 19.70
N ASP A 84 9.90 -16.44 20.29
CA ASP A 84 10.04 -16.51 21.76
C ASP A 84 9.69 -15.15 22.40
N VAL A 85 10.10 -14.05 21.77
CA VAL A 85 9.75 -12.69 22.22
C VAL A 85 8.27 -12.39 22.01
N LEU A 86 7.70 -12.76 20.86
CA LEU A 86 6.27 -12.59 20.55
C LEU A 86 5.40 -13.26 21.61
N GLU A 87 5.69 -14.52 21.94
CA GLU A 87 5.00 -15.26 23.01
C GLU A 87 5.10 -14.54 24.36
N ALA A 88 6.29 -14.05 24.72
CA ALA A 88 6.51 -13.37 25.98
C ALA A 88 5.72 -12.06 26.11
N ILE A 89 5.65 -11.26 25.03
CA ILE A 89 4.90 -9.99 25.07
C ILE A 89 3.39 -10.22 25.01
N MET A 90 2.91 -11.22 24.25
CA MET A 90 1.51 -11.63 24.25
C MET A 90 1.06 -12.16 25.61
N ALA A 91 1.88 -12.98 26.27
CA ALA A 91 1.61 -13.47 27.63
C ALA A 91 1.49 -12.33 28.66
N ALA A 92 2.12 -11.18 28.40
CA ALA A 92 2.00 -9.96 29.20
C ALA A 92 0.78 -9.10 28.81
N GLY A 93 -0.04 -9.51 27.85
CA GLY A 93 -1.23 -8.81 27.41
C GLY A 93 -1.02 -7.73 26.35
N ILE A 94 0.15 -7.68 25.71
CA ILE A 94 0.42 -6.74 24.62
C ILE A 94 -0.35 -7.17 23.37
N GLU A 95 -1.11 -6.25 22.80
CA GLU A 95 -1.85 -6.43 21.56
C GLU A 95 -0.90 -6.40 20.37
N ILE A 96 -1.17 -7.27 19.38
CA ILE A 96 -0.32 -7.47 18.21
C ILE A 96 -1.12 -7.23 16.93
N HIS A 97 -0.60 -6.36 16.08
CA HIS A 97 -0.92 -6.33 14.66
C HIS A 97 0.15 -7.14 13.92
N ALA A 98 -0.23 -8.30 13.43
CA ALA A 98 0.69 -9.22 12.78
C ALA A 98 0.72 -9.02 11.26
N GLN A 99 1.85 -9.38 10.62
CA GLN A 99 1.97 -9.34 9.17
C GLN A 99 2.60 -10.62 8.63
N ILE A 100 2.08 -11.10 7.51
CA ILE A 100 2.66 -12.17 6.70
C ILE A 100 2.98 -11.60 5.31
N VAL A 101 4.27 -11.60 4.92
CA VAL A 101 4.65 -11.52 3.52
C VAL A 101 4.56 -12.92 2.94
N LEU A 102 3.59 -13.16 2.07
CA LEU A 102 3.32 -14.48 1.52
C LEU A 102 4.20 -14.73 0.29
N CYS A 103 5.19 -15.62 0.46
CA CYS A 103 6.18 -15.97 -0.54
C CYS A 103 5.82 -17.32 -1.18
N PRO A 104 5.50 -17.38 -2.49
CA PRO A 104 5.11 -18.61 -3.17
C PRO A 104 6.14 -19.73 -3.01
N GLY A 105 5.66 -20.92 -2.62
CA GLY A 105 6.48 -22.13 -2.40
C GLY A 105 7.35 -22.09 -1.13
N MET A 106 7.14 -21.12 -0.24
CA MET A 106 7.91 -21.01 1.01
C MET A 106 7.05 -21.07 2.27
N ASN A 107 6.10 -20.17 2.42
CA ASN A 107 5.20 -20.07 3.57
C ASN A 107 3.72 -20.04 3.16
N ASP A 108 3.41 -20.44 1.94
CA ASP A 108 2.06 -20.67 1.42
C ASP A 108 1.54 -22.07 1.77
N GLY A 109 0.33 -22.41 1.30
CA GLY A 109 -0.29 -23.72 1.48
C GLY A 109 -0.37 -24.14 2.95
N GLU A 110 0.15 -25.33 3.27
CA GLU A 110 0.10 -25.90 4.63
C GLU A 110 0.78 -25.04 5.69
N GLU A 111 1.85 -24.31 5.33
CA GLU A 111 2.53 -23.45 6.28
C GLU A 111 1.71 -22.21 6.59
N LEU A 112 1.05 -21.62 5.59
CA LEU A 112 0.10 -20.53 5.81
C LEU A 112 -1.02 -21.00 6.74
N GLU A 113 -1.59 -22.16 6.49
CA GLU A 113 -2.67 -22.70 7.31
C GLU A 113 -2.25 -22.93 8.77
N LYS A 114 -1.01 -23.40 9.02
CA LYS A 114 -0.46 -23.49 10.38
C LYS A 114 -0.32 -22.12 11.05
N THR A 115 0.13 -21.14 10.29
CA THR A 115 0.30 -19.77 10.80
C THR A 115 -1.05 -19.13 11.10
N LEU A 116 -2.06 -19.34 10.25
CA LEU A 116 -3.42 -18.86 10.51
C LEU A 116 -4.03 -19.48 11.78
N ARG A 117 -3.88 -20.79 11.96
CA ARG A 117 -4.33 -21.47 13.21
C ARG A 117 -3.63 -20.91 14.44
N TYR A 118 -2.33 -20.73 14.39
CA TYR A 118 -1.58 -20.11 15.47
C TYR A 118 -2.15 -18.72 15.81
N CYS A 119 -2.38 -17.88 14.81
CA CYS A 119 -2.94 -16.55 15.04
C CYS A 119 -4.39 -16.60 15.58
N GLU A 120 -5.19 -17.58 15.16
CA GLU A 120 -6.56 -17.79 15.66
C GLU A 120 -6.59 -18.23 17.14
N GLU A 121 -5.57 -18.95 17.61
CA GLU A 121 -5.43 -19.41 18.99
C GLU A 121 -4.99 -18.30 19.96
N HIS A 122 -4.40 -17.19 19.45
CA HIS A 122 -3.86 -16.10 20.26
C HIS A 122 -4.72 -14.84 20.11
N GLU A 123 -5.61 -14.59 21.08
CA GLU A 123 -6.54 -13.45 21.08
C GLU A 123 -5.87 -12.07 21.11
N GLN A 124 -4.60 -12.01 21.55
CA GLN A 124 -3.76 -10.81 21.51
C GLN A 124 -3.43 -10.38 20.08
N ILE A 125 -3.51 -11.28 19.10
CA ILE A 125 -3.37 -10.93 17.69
C ILE A 125 -4.72 -10.42 17.19
N THR A 126 -4.88 -9.10 17.23
CA THR A 126 -6.16 -8.44 16.92
C THR A 126 -6.31 -8.13 15.45
N SER A 127 -5.20 -8.03 14.72
CA SER A 127 -5.17 -7.87 13.27
C SER A 127 -4.02 -8.66 12.66
N LEU A 128 -4.28 -9.35 11.55
CA LEU A 128 -3.27 -10.04 10.73
C LEU A 128 -3.41 -9.58 9.29
N GLY A 129 -2.42 -8.83 8.80
CA GLY A 129 -2.29 -8.44 7.40
C GLY A 129 -1.52 -9.49 6.59
N ILE A 130 -2.09 -9.94 5.47
CA ILE A 130 -1.45 -10.88 4.55
C ILE A 130 -1.20 -10.15 3.24
N VAL A 131 0.09 -9.91 2.94
CA VAL A 131 0.51 -9.20 1.74
C VAL A 131 1.28 -10.13 0.81
N PRO A 132 1.13 -10.03 -0.52
CA PRO A 132 1.86 -10.86 -1.44
C PRO A 132 3.32 -10.44 -1.52
N LEU A 133 4.17 -11.36 -1.98
CA LEU A 133 5.57 -11.07 -2.25
C LEU A 133 5.71 -10.01 -3.35
N GLY A 134 6.28 -8.85 -2.99
CA GLY A 134 6.80 -7.89 -3.95
C GLY A 134 8.26 -8.20 -4.29
N PHE A 135 8.62 -8.18 -5.58
CA PHE A 135 10.01 -8.36 -6.01
C PHE A 135 10.36 -7.46 -7.20
N THR A 136 11.64 -7.17 -7.34
CA THR A 136 12.19 -6.33 -8.42
C THR A 136 13.08 -7.13 -9.37
N LYS A 137 13.45 -6.55 -10.50
CA LYS A 137 14.44 -7.14 -11.42
C LYS A 137 15.88 -7.17 -10.87
N HIS A 138 16.14 -6.51 -9.72
CA HIS A 138 17.49 -6.40 -9.12
C HIS A 138 17.84 -7.56 -8.19
N GLN A 139 17.04 -8.62 -8.19
CA GLN A 139 17.26 -9.87 -7.48
C GLN A 139 17.05 -11.06 -8.44
N ASN A 140 17.44 -12.28 -8.02
CA ASN A 140 17.35 -13.50 -8.83
C ASN A 140 16.71 -14.69 -8.09
N ARG A 141 16.09 -14.45 -6.93
CA ARG A 141 15.46 -15.52 -6.12
C ARG A 141 14.05 -15.80 -6.55
N PHE A 142 13.30 -14.75 -6.90
CA PHE A 142 11.90 -14.82 -7.28
C PHE A 142 11.73 -14.40 -8.73
N THR A 143 10.92 -15.14 -9.47
CA THR A 143 10.60 -14.88 -10.87
C THR A 143 9.10 -14.72 -11.11
N TRP A 144 8.27 -14.94 -10.09
CA TRP A 144 6.84 -14.79 -10.12
C TRP A 144 6.28 -14.56 -8.71
N SER A 145 5.05 -14.03 -8.65
CA SER A 145 4.25 -13.83 -7.44
C SER A 145 2.77 -14.06 -7.77
N TYR A 146 1.87 -13.65 -6.88
CA TYR A 146 0.42 -13.85 -7.04
C TYR A 146 -0.14 -13.05 -8.22
N SER A 147 0.42 -11.88 -8.55
CA SER A 147 0.08 -11.10 -9.74
C SER A 147 0.23 -11.87 -11.07
N ASP A 148 1.13 -12.84 -11.11
CA ASP A 148 1.33 -13.68 -12.29
C ASP A 148 0.37 -14.90 -12.36
N LYS A 149 -0.38 -15.15 -11.28
CA LYS A 149 -1.22 -16.35 -11.11
C LYS A 149 -2.55 -16.02 -10.41
N PRO A 150 -3.50 -15.42 -11.10
CA PRO A 150 -4.81 -15.05 -10.54
C PRO A 150 -5.56 -16.20 -9.86
N GLU A 151 -5.42 -17.43 -10.36
CA GLU A 151 -6.05 -18.60 -9.75
C GLU A 151 -5.50 -18.88 -8.35
N LEU A 152 -4.17 -18.75 -8.17
CA LEU A 152 -3.54 -18.95 -6.88
C LEU A 152 -3.94 -17.85 -5.89
N ALA A 153 -4.11 -16.61 -6.36
CA ALA A 153 -4.66 -15.53 -5.54
C ALA A 153 -6.08 -15.86 -5.05
N ARG A 154 -6.95 -16.36 -5.94
CA ARG A 154 -8.32 -16.80 -5.58
C ARG A 154 -8.32 -17.96 -4.59
N GLU A 155 -7.49 -18.97 -4.81
CA GLU A 155 -7.33 -20.10 -3.88
C GLU A 155 -6.88 -19.64 -2.50
N THR A 156 -5.94 -18.68 -2.44
CA THR A 156 -5.46 -18.11 -1.17
C THR A 156 -6.56 -17.34 -0.46
N ILE A 157 -7.33 -16.51 -1.16
CA ILE A 157 -8.49 -15.80 -0.60
C ILE A 157 -9.51 -16.81 -0.04
N ALA A 158 -9.82 -17.86 -0.79
CA ALA A 158 -10.76 -18.90 -0.37
C ALA A 158 -10.27 -19.67 0.87
N MET A 159 -8.97 -19.90 1.01
CA MET A 159 -8.36 -20.57 2.17
C MET A 159 -8.52 -19.73 3.45
N ILE A 160 -8.40 -18.40 3.34
CA ILE A 160 -8.42 -17.49 4.49
C ILE A 160 -9.86 -17.22 4.96
N ARG A 161 -10.84 -17.28 4.07
CA ARG A 161 -12.24 -16.94 4.37
C ARG A 161 -12.81 -17.62 5.62
N PRO A 162 -12.65 -18.94 5.83
CA PRO A 162 -13.15 -19.59 7.06
C PRO A 162 -12.54 -19.04 8.35
N TYR A 163 -11.29 -18.53 8.31
CA TYR A 163 -10.65 -17.91 9.47
C TYR A 163 -11.24 -16.53 9.74
N GLN A 164 -11.55 -15.76 8.70
CA GLN A 164 -12.25 -14.47 8.82
C GLN A 164 -13.61 -14.65 9.47
N ASP A 165 -14.39 -15.60 8.98
CA ASP A 165 -15.74 -15.86 9.47
C ASP A 165 -15.72 -16.30 10.95
N ARG A 166 -14.84 -17.24 11.35
CA ARG A 166 -14.70 -17.68 12.76
C ARG A 166 -14.19 -16.57 13.68
N ALA A 167 -13.25 -15.74 13.20
CA ALA A 167 -12.76 -14.60 14.00
C ALA A 167 -13.88 -13.60 14.25
N TYR A 168 -14.70 -13.32 13.25
CA TYR A 168 -15.84 -12.43 13.39
C TYR A 168 -16.90 -13.02 14.36
N GLU A 169 -17.23 -14.31 14.22
CA GLU A 169 -18.15 -15.01 15.13
C GLU A 169 -17.66 -14.99 16.59
N ARG A 170 -16.35 -15.17 16.81
CA ARG A 170 -15.76 -15.27 18.15
C ARG A 170 -15.50 -13.92 18.80
N PHE A 171 -15.02 -12.94 18.02
CA PHE A 171 -14.46 -11.68 18.54
C PHE A 171 -15.20 -10.43 18.06
N GLY A 172 -16.13 -10.56 17.10
CA GLY A 172 -16.80 -9.42 16.46
C GLY A 172 -15.87 -8.56 15.61
N ARG A 173 -14.76 -9.12 15.13
CA ARG A 173 -13.78 -8.45 14.26
C ARG A 173 -13.20 -9.41 13.21
N HIS A 174 -12.83 -8.85 12.05
CA HIS A 174 -12.21 -9.59 10.95
C HIS A 174 -10.68 -9.57 11.10
N THR A 175 -10.17 -10.35 12.06
CA THR A 175 -8.73 -10.38 12.38
C THR A 175 -7.85 -10.66 11.17
N PHE A 176 -8.28 -11.54 10.25
CA PHE A 176 -7.50 -11.98 9.09
C PHE A 176 -7.84 -11.15 7.87
N GLN A 177 -6.95 -10.26 7.45
CA GLN A 177 -7.18 -9.35 6.34
C GLN A 177 -6.12 -9.55 5.26
N MET A 178 -6.52 -9.47 4.00
CA MET A 178 -5.61 -9.54 2.87
C MET A 178 -5.42 -8.14 2.28
N SER A 179 -4.22 -7.90 1.75
CA SER A 179 -3.98 -6.65 1.04
C SER A 179 -4.84 -6.54 -0.22
N ASP A 180 -5.12 -5.32 -0.61
CA ASP A 180 -5.90 -4.99 -1.81
C ASP A 180 -5.31 -5.63 -3.07
N GLU A 181 -3.98 -5.80 -3.11
CA GLU A 181 -3.26 -6.42 -4.21
C GLU A 181 -3.75 -7.85 -4.49
N PHE A 182 -4.05 -8.66 -3.45
CA PHE A 182 -4.63 -9.98 -3.65
C PHE A 182 -5.99 -9.95 -4.34
N TYR A 183 -6.85 -8.99 -3.98
CA TYR A 183 -8.16 -8.83 -4.60
C TYR A 183 -8.03 -8.37 -6.05
N LEU A 184 -7.14 -7.41 -6.32
CA LEU A 184 -6.85 -6.95 -7.69
C LEU A 184 -6.29 -8.07 -8.56
N ASP A 185 -5.31 -8.83 -8.07
CA ASP A 185 -4.70 -9.96 -8.76
C ASP A 185 -5.72 -11.08 -9.05
N ALA A 186 -6.62 -11.33 -8.11
CA ALA A 186 -7.70 -12.32 -8.27
C ALA A 186 -8.82 -11.85 -9.20
N GLY A 187 -8.90 -10.55 -9.53
CA GLY A 187 -10.03 -9.94 -10.23
C GLY A 187 -11.33 -10.01 -9.40
N ILE A 188 -11.22 -9.87 -8.08
CA ILE A 188 -12.32 -9.86 -7.12
C ILE A 188 -12.42 -8.46 -6.53
N GLU A 189 -13.63 -7.94 -6.40
CA GLU A 189 -13.83 -6.65 -5.71
C GLU A 189 -13.48 -6.79 -4.22
N PRO A 190 -12.73 -5.82 -3.64
CA PRO A 190 -12.42 -5.83 -2.21
C PRO A 190 -13.68 -5.81 -1.35
N PRO A 191 -13.65 -6.38 -0.14
CA PRO A 191 -14.77 -6.35 0.80
C PRO A 191 -15.30 -4.94 1.08
N GLU A 192 -16.50 -4.84 1.62
CA GLU A 192 -17.09 -3.58 2.07
C GLU A 192 -16.35 -2.99 3.29
N ALA A 193 -16.53 -1.69 3.54
CA ALA A 193 -15.81 -0.94 4.58
C ALA A 193 -15.86 -1.56 5.98
N ASP A 194 -17.02 -2.10 6.35
CA ASP A 194 -17.24 -2.74 7.66
C ASP A 194 -16.32 -3.96 7.90
N PHE A 195 -15.86 -4.60 6.82
CA PHE A 195 -14.94 -5.73 6.91
C PHE A 195 -13.56 -5.35 7.43
N TYR A 196 -13.15 -4.09 7.29
CA TYR A 196 -11.80 -3.65 7.64
C TYR A 196 -11.66 -3.16 9.10
N ASP A 197 -12.72 -3.23 9.92
CA ASP A 197 -12.70 -2.91 11.37
C ASP A 197 -12.01 -1.57 11.71
N GLY A 198 -12.24 -0.54 10.91
CA GLY A 198 -11.59 0.76 11.07
C GLY A 198 -10.18 0.86 10.50
N TYR A 199 -9.79 -0.08 9.65
CA TYR A 199 -8.54 -0.05 8.86
C TYR A 199 -7.25 -0.07 9.69
N PRO A 200 -7.04 -1.04 10.61
CA PRO A 200 -5.87 -1.06 11.50
C PRO A 200 -4.53 -1.19 10.76
N GLN A 201 -4.54 -1.67 9.52
CA GLN A 201 -3.36 -1.85 8.68
C GLN A 201 -3.48 -1.14 7.32
N TYR A 202 -4.12 0.03 7.30
CA TYR A 202 -4.37 0.81 6.09
C TYR A 202 -3.10 1.07 5.27
N TYR A 203 -2.02 1.49 5.92
CA TYR A 203 -0.76 1.82 5.26
C TYR A 203 0.02 0.61 4.71
N ASP A 204 -0.43 -0.61 5.02
CA ASP A 204 0.08 -1.84 4.42
C ASP A 204 -0.68 -2.23 3.14
N GLY A 205 -1.52 -1.34 2.61
CA GLY A 205 -2.32 -1.60 1.42
C GLY A 205 -3.52 -2.49 1.70
N ILE A 206 -4.11 -2.39 2.89
CA ILE A 206 -5.29 -3.16 3.29
C ILE A 206 -6.49 -2.23 3.44
N GLY A 207 -7.40 -2.28 2.46
CA GLY A 207 -8.61 -1.46 2.41
C GLY A 207 -8.44 -0.09 1.77
N MET A 208 -7.29 0.24 1.20
CA MET A 208 -7.08 1.50 0.48
C MET A 208 -7.96 1.61 -0.76
N ILE A 209 -8.11 0.49 -1.50
CA ILE A 209 -8.99 0.43 -2.69
C ILE A 209 -10.45 0.62 -2.27
N ARG A 210 -10.91 -0.06 -1.22
CA ARG A 210 -12.28 0.12 -0.70
C ARG A 210 -12.53 1.56 -0.29
N SER A 211 -11.64 2.16 0.49
CA SER A 211 -11.72 3.55 0.90
C SER A 211 -11.81 4.52 -0.29
N TYR A 212 -11.03 4.26 -1.35
CA TYR A 212 -11.10 5.04 -2.59
C TYR A 212 -12.44 4.89 -3.31
N LEU A 213 -12.98 3.66 -3.40
CA LEU A 213 -14.25 3.38 -4.06
C LEU A 213 -15.42 4.04 -3.33
N ASP A 214 -15.45 3.92 -2.00
CA ASP A 214 -16.51 4.51 -1.17
C ASP A 214 -16.49 6.04 -1.27
N GLU A 215 -15.30 6.64 -1.24
CA GLU A 215 -15.16 8.10 -1.43
C GLU A 215 -15.51 8.52 -2.86
N THR A 216 -15.24 7.69 -3.88
CA THR A 216 -15.68 7.92 -5.25
C THR A 216 -17.19 7.97 -5.32
N ASP A 217 -17.88 6.98 -4.75
CA ASP A 217 -19.33 6.88 -4.78
C ASP A 217 -19.97 8.06 -4.02
N ASP A 218 -19.39 8.47 -2.89
CA ASP A 218 -19.83 9.64 -2.12
C ASP A 218 -19.72 10.93 -2.93
N VAL A 219 -18.55 11.21 -3.52
CA VAL A 219 -18.34 12.41 -4.36
C VAL A 219 -19.27 12.44 -5.56
N LEU A 220 -19.47 11.30 -6.23
CA LEU A 220 -20.38 11.21 -7.38
C LEU A 220 -21.84 11.48 -6.97
N ALA A 221 -22.23 11.07 -5.76
CA ALA A 221 -23.60 11.26 -5.26
C ALA A 221 -23.85 12.68 -4.71
N THR A 222 -22.86 13.26 -4.02
CA THR A 222 -23.05 14.51 -3.25
C THR A 222 -22.55 15.75 -3.98
N ASP A 223 -21.53 15.64 -4.85
CA ASP A 223 -20.80 16.76 -5.45
C ASP A 223 -21.03 16.93 -6.97
N ALA A 224 -22.14 16.42 -7.50
CA ALA A 224 -22.44 16.44 -8.94
C ALA A 224 -22.36 17.83 -9.58
N GLU A 225 -22.83 18.89 -8.87
CA GLU A 225 -22.74 20.27 -9.35
C GLU A 225 -21.30 20.81 -9.36
N ARG A 226 -20.50 20.46 -8.35
CA ARG A 226 -19.07 20.81 -8.30
C ARG A 226 -18.32 20.17 -9.45
N LEU A 227 -18.54 18.88 -9.68
CA LEU A 227 -17.96 18.13 -10.78
C LEU A 227 -18.35 18.71 -12.16
N ALA A 228 -19.61 19.13 -12.34
CA ALA A 228 -20.05 19.77 -13.57
C ALA A 228 -19.29 21.08 -13.82
N ARG A 229 -19.17 21.96 -12.81
CA ARG A 229 -18.39 23.22 -12.92
C ARG A 229 -16.92 22.98 -13.25
N VAL A 230 -16.32 21.95 -12.64
CA VAL A 230 -14.91 21.57 -12.91
C VAL A 230 -14.76 21.15 -14.38
N ARG A 231 -15.63 20.26 -14.90
CA ARG A 231 -15.58 19.83 -16.30
C ARG A 231 -15.78 20.98 -17.28
N GLU A 232 -16.74 21.87 -17.02
CA GLU A 232 -16.97 23.09 -17.81
C GLU A 232 -15.74 23.99 -17.84
N ALA A 233 -15.11 24.22 -16.69
CA ALA A 233 -13.92 25.06 -16.58
C ALA A 233 -12.70 24.45 -17.32
N ILE A 234 -12.49 23.13 -17.26
CA ILE A 234 -11.44 22.44 -18.02
C ILE A 234 -11.71 22.58 -19.53
N THR A 235 -12.94 22.34 -19.95
CA THR A 235 -13.35 22.47 -21.35
C THR A 235 -13.17 23.89 -21.87
N ALA A 236 -13.53 24.91 -21.06
CA ALA A 236 -13.37 26.32 -21.44
C ALA A 236 -11.92 26.76 -21.61
N ARG A 237 -10.96 26.04 -21.03
CA ARG A 237 -9.52 26.27 -21.22
C ARG A 237 -8.93 25.52 -22.43
N ASP A 238 -9.75 24.78 -23.17
CA ASP A 238 -9.30 23.90 -24.27
C ASP A 238 -8.24 22.90 -23.81
N GLN A 239 -8.39 22.40 -22.57
CA GLN A 239 -7.48 21.45 -21.95
C GLN A 239 -8.16 20.10 -21.77
N ARG A 240 -7.33 19.06 -21.67
CA ARG A 240 -7.75 17.70 -21.27
C ARG A 240 -7.04 17.30 -19.99
N LEU A 241 -7.79 16.70 -19.07
CA LEU A 241 -7.26 16.20 -17.81
C LEU A 241 -6.56 14.86 -18.02
N LEU A 242 -5.35 14.72 -17.53
CA LEU A 242 -4.58 13.47 -17.52
C LEU A 242 -4.04 13.19 -16.13
N CYS A 243 -4.47 12.10 -15.50
CA CYS A 243 -3.98 11.64 -14.21
C CYS A 243 -3.00 10.48 -14.38
N LEU A 244 -1.88 10.49 -13.67
CA LEU A 244 -0.94 9.37 -13.63
C LEU A 244 -1.29 8.43 -12.48
N SER A 245 -1.12 7.12 -12.74
CA SER A 245 -1.32 6.06 -11.76
C SER A 245 -0.29 4.95 -11.95
N GLY A 246 -0.08 4.14 -10.94
CA GLY A 246 0.53 2.82 -11.08
C GLY A 246 -0.39 1.88 -11.86
N VAL A 247 0.18 0.78 -12.35
CA VAL A 247 -0.58 -0.18 -13.15
C VAL A 247 -1.69 -0.83 -12.33
N SER A 248 -1.40 -1.24 -11.09
CA SER A 248 -2.35 -1.91 -10.20
C SER A 248 -3.57 -1.06 -9.84
N ALA A 249 -3.40 0.24 -9.64
CA ALA A 249 -4.49 1.14 -9.24
C ALA A 249 -5.20 1.82 -10.42
N ARG A 250 -4.75 1.61 -11.67
CA ARG A 250 -5.25 2.35 -12.84
C ARG A 250 -6.76 2.26 -12.99
N ASP A 251 -7.30 1.05 -12.94
CA ASP A 251 -8.73 0.84 -13.19
C ASP A 251 -9.60 1.37 -12.03
N THR A 252 -9.09 1.29 -10.80
CA THR A 252 -9.74 1.89 -9.63
C THR A 252 -9.80 3.42 -9.77
N VAL A 253 -8.68 4.07 -10.09
CA VAL A 253 -8.62 5.53 -10.29
C VAL A 253 -9.49 5.98 -11.46
N ALA A 254 -9.58 5.16 -12.51
CA ALA A 254 -10.42 5.44 -13.68
C ALA A 254 -11.92 5.51 -13.36
N ARG A 255 -12.39 4.79 -12.34
CA ARG A 255 -13.82 4.85 -11.93
C ARG A 255 -14.28 6.27 -11.60
N PHE A 256 -13.41 7.09 -11.02
CA PHE A 256 -13.68 8.50 -10.76
C PHE A 256 -13.25 9.41 -11.91
N VAL A 257 -12.01 9.27 -12.35
CA VAL A 257 -11.37 10.22 -13.29
C VAL A 257 -11.96 10.11 -14.70
N GLU A 258 -12.23 8.90 -15.22
CA GLU A 258 -12.73 8.69 -16.58
C GLU A 258 -14.27 8.69 -16.67
N SER A 259 -14.97 8.64 -15.54
CA SER A 259 -16.42 8.71 -15.49
C SER A 259 -16.95 10.02 -16.05
N GLN A 260 -18.00 9.96 -16.88
CA GLN A 260 -18.70 11.15 -17.37
C GLN A 260 -19.43 11.93 -16.26
N GLN A 261 -19.77 11.25 -15.18
CA GLN A 261 -20.31 11.88 -13.96
C GLN A 261 -19.18 12.41 -13.06
N GLY A 262 -17.99 11.81 -13.11
CA GLY A 262 -16.79 12.26 -12.42
C GLY A 262 -16.08 13.38 -13.18
N LEU A 263 -14.79 13.21 -13.46
CA LEU A 263 -13.96 14.26 -14.06
C LEU A 263 -13.94 14.25 -15.59
N ALA A 264 -14.42 13.20 -16.25
CA ALA A 264 -14.37 12.98 -17.70
C ALA A 264 -12.93 13.15 -18.28
N GLY A 265 -11.92 12.79 -17.47
CA GLY A 265 -10.51 12.86 -17.82
C GLY A 265 -9.98 11.55 -18.40
N THR A 266 -8.67 11.37 -18.29
CA THR A 266 -7.97 10.14 -18.70
C THR A 266 -6.99 9.71 -17.62
N VAL A 267 -6.84 8.40 -17.39
CA VAL A 267 -5.82 7.83 -16.50
C VAL A 267 -4.76 7.12 -17.34
N THR A 268 -3.51 7.51 -17.17
CA THR A 268 -2.36 6.83 -17.78
C THR A 268 -1.60 6.04 -16.73
N ALA A 269 -1.56 4.72 -16.89
CA ALA A 269 -0.73 3.85 -16.07
C ALA A 269 0.73 4.00 -16.46
N ILE A 270 1.59 4.24 -15.47
CA ILE A 270 3.04 4.27 -15.62
C ILE A 270 3.60 2.93 -15.17
N LYS A 271 4.14 2.17 -16.12
CA LYS A 271 4.81 0.91 -15.82
C LYS A 271 6.13 1.17 -15.12
N ASN A 272 6.32 0.57 -13.96
CA ASN A 272 7.57 0.70 -13.20
C ASN A 272 8.67 -0.15 -13.85
N ARG A 273 9.48 0.48 -14.72
CA ARG A 273 10.62 -0.13 -15.39
C ARG A 273 11.90 -0.02 -14.58
N TYR A 274 11.95 0.96 -13.68
CA TYR A 274 13.10 1.20 -12.82
C TYR A 274 13.32 0.04 -11.84
N PHE A 275 12.29 -0.35 -11.10
CA PHE A 275 12.34 -1.52 -10.24
C PHE A 275 12.08 -2.82 -11.00
N GLY A 276 11.12 -2.84 -11.92
CA GLY A 276 10.70 -4.05 -12.64
C GLY A 276 10.10 -5.10 -11.69
N GLY A 277 10.11 -6.36 -12.11
CA GLY A 277 9.42 -7.43 -11.38
C GLY A 277 7.91 -7.20 -11.38
N ASN A 278 7.27 -7.34 -10.22
CA ASN A 278 5.85 -7.06 -10.02
C ASN A 278 5.59 -5.73 -9.27
N VAL A 279 6.55 -4.79 -9.28
CA VAL A 279 6.38 -3.48 -8.65
C VAL A 279 5.54 -2.60 -9.57
N ASP A 280 4.30 -2.32 -9.19
CA ASP A 280 3.33 -1.62 -10.03
C ASP A 280 2.42 -0.63 -9.29
N VAL A 281 2.62 -0.44 -7.98
CA VAL A 281 1.85 0.49 -7.14
C VAL A 281 2.21 1.95 -7.40
N THR A 282 1.24 2.85 -7.28
CA THR A 282 1.38 4.28 -7.58
C THR A 282 2.47 4.97 -6.76
N GLY A 283 2.61 4.63 -5.47
CA GLY A 283 3.61 5.24 -4.58
C GLY A 283 5.07 4.92 -4.92
N LEU A 284 5.31 3.91 -5.75
CA LEU A 284 6.65 3.50 -6.18
C LEU A 284 7.00 3.93 -7.61
N ILE A 285 6.13 4.69 -8.29
CA ILE A 285 6.45 5.31 -9.58
C ILE A 285 7.67 6.22 -9.43
N VAL A 286 8.54 6.22 -10.43
CA VAL A 286 9.73 7.06 -10.45
C VAL A 286 9.68 8.07 -11.59
N ALA A 287 10.42 9.18 -11.46
CA ALA A 287 10.43 10.27 -12.43
C ALA A 287 10.91 9.83 -13.81
N ARG A 288 11.94 8.98 -13.87
CA ARG A 288 12.46 8.43 -15.12
C ARG A 288 11.41 7.70 -15.92
N ASP A 289 10.63 6.85 -15.27
CA ASP A 289 9.58 6.07 -15.93
C ASP A 289 8.46 6.97 -16.48
N ILE A 290 8.11 8.05 -15.78
CA ILE A 290 7.18 9.07 -16.27
C ILE A 290 7.73 9.75 -17.53
N LEU A 291 8.98 10.24 -17.46
CA LEU A 291 9.60 10.98 -18.56
C LEU A 291 9.81 10.13 -19.81
N GLU A 292 10.05 8.82 -19.65
CA GLU A 292 10.22 7.89 -20.77
C GLU A 292 8.89 7.47 -21.41
N GLN A 293 7.80 7.37 -20.65
CA GLN A 293 6.54 6.82 -21.13
C GLN A 293 5.54 7.86 -21.60
N LEU A 294 5.64 9.09 -21.11
CA LEU A 294 4.78 10.17 -21.60
C LEU A 294 5.26 10.75 -22.93
N PRO A 295 4.32 11.20 -23.79
CA PRO A 295 4.65 11.87 -25.05
C PRO A 295 5.58 13.08 -24.87
N GLN A 296 6.32 13.41 -25.93
CA GLN A 296 7.17 14.62 -25.92
C GLN A 296 6.34 15.91 -26.06
N ASP A 297 5.19 15.85 -26.71
CA ASP A 297 4.21 16.95 -26.78
C ASP A 297 3.03 16.66 -25.87
N LEU A 298 2.86 17.51 -24.86
CA LEU A 298 1.78 17.51 -23.88
C LEU A 298 0.99 18.82 -23.95
N SER A 299 1.01 19.51 -25.08
CA SER A 299 0.25 20.76 -25.27
C SER A 299 -1.25 20.52 -25.05
N GLY A 300 -1.90 21.43 -24.31
CA GLY A 300 -3.31 21.32 -23.93
C GLY A 300 -3.62 20.24 -22.88
N VAL A 301 -2.60 19.74 -22.19
CA VAL A 301 -2.78 18.75 -21.09
C VAL A 301 -2.63 19.42 -19.74
N MET A 302 -3.66 19.30 -18.90
CA MET A 302 -3.58 19.49 -17.46
C MET A 302 -3.19 18.15 -16.85
N LEU A 303 -1.93 18.02 -16.41
CA LEU A 303 -1.32 16.78 -15.97
C LEU A 303 -1.25 16.68 -14.45
N PHE A 304 -1.82 15.63 -13.89
CA PHE A 304 -1.82 15.35 -12.47
C PHE A 304 -0.84 14.24 -12.13
N VAL A 305 0.15 14.60 -11.29
CA VAL A 305 1.20 13.73 -10.80
C VAL A 305 0.88 13.35 -9.34
N PRO A 306 0.84 12.07 -8.98
CA PRO A 306 0.50 11.62 -7.63
C PRO A 306 1.48 12.12 -6.57
N LYS A 307 0.97 12.79 -5.53
CA LYS A 307 1.79 13.28 -4.41
C LYS A 307 2.56 12.17 -3.68
N LEU A 308 1.97 10.98 -3.59
CA LEU A 308 2.52 9.86 -2.81
C LEU A 308 3.80 9.24 -3.41
N MET A 309 4.21 9.59 -4.63
CA MET A 309 5.49 9.16 -5.20
C MET A 309 6.69 9.97 -4.70
N PHE A 310 6.46 11.07 -3.99
CA PHE A 310 7.51 11.92 -3.43
C PHE A 310 7.61 11.74 -1.91
N ASN A 311 8.85 11.75 -1.39
CA ASN A 311 9.07 11.84 0.04
C ASN A 311 8.89 13.27 0.58
N ALA A 312 9.10 13.47 1.88
CA ALA A 312 8.98 14.79 2.53
C ALA A 312 9.91 15.87 1.93
N ASP A 313 11.06 15.46 1.38
CA ASP A 313 12.02 16.35 0.72
C ASP A 313 11.68 16.60 -0.76
N GLY A 314 10.58 16.08 -1.26
CA GLY A 314 10.17 16.19 -2.65
C GLY A 314 10.96 15.32 -3.62
N MET A 315 11.59 14.24 -3.15
CA MET A 315 12.39 13.33 -3.96
C MET A 315 11.65 12.06 -4.32
N THR A 316 11.79 11.62 -5.57
CA THR A 316 11.38 10.28 -6.00
C THR A 316 12.41 9.22 -5.61
N LEU A 317 12.07 7.93 -5.78
CA LEU A 317 12.97 6.82 -5.44
C LEU A 317 14.19 6.69 -6.36
N ASP A 318 14.15 7.27 -7.56
CA ASP A 318 15.29 7.38 -8.49
C ASP A 318 16.05 8.71 -8.36
N GLU A 319 15.91 9.38 -7.20
CA GLU A 319 16.64 10.61 -6.82
C GLU A 319 16.35 11.83 -7.71
N TYR A 320 15.17 11.88 -8.30
CA TYR A 320 14.74 13.03 -9.07
C TYR A 320 13.95 14.00 -8.17
N HIS A 321 14.30 15.29 -8.19
CA HIS A 321 13.55 16.27 -7.42
C HIS A 321 12.21 16.59 -8.11
N ARG A 322 11.16 16.78 -7.31
CA ARG A 322 9.82 17.15 -7.79
C ARG A 322 9.85 18.31 -8.78
N ASP A 323 10.51 19.40 -8.41
CA ASP A 323 10.50 20.61 -9.23
C ASP A 323 11.18 20.42 -10.59
N ASP A 324 12.23 19.56 -10.67
CA ASP A 324 12.88 19.20 -11.94
C ASP A 324 11.97 18.35 -12.83
N LEU A 325 11.21 17.43 -12.25
CA LEU A 325 10.20 16.65 -12.96
C LEU A 325 9.11 17.55 -13.52
N LEU A 326 8.54 18.44 -12.70
CA LEU A 326 7.50 19.37 -13.10
C LEU A 326 8.01 20.29 -14.22
N ALA A 327 9.21 20.86 -14.06
CA ALA A 327 9.83 21.71 -15.10
C ALA A 327 10.04 20.96 -16.42
N SER A 328 10.41 19.67 -16.35
CA SER A 328 10.62 18.83 -17.54
C SER A 328 9.31 18.56 -18.30
N LEU A 329 8.22 18.28 -17.56
CA LEU A 329 6.89 18.06 -18.13
C LEU A 329 6.26 19.37 -18.66
N THR A 330 6.49 20.49 -17.97
CA THR A 330 6.04 21.81 -18.42
C THR A 330 6.73 22.24 -19.73
N ARG A 331 8.01 21.91 -19.90
CA ARG A 331 8.71 22.13 -21.19
C ARG A 331 8.14 21.33 -22.36
N ARG A 332 7.39 20.25 -22.07
CA ARG A 332 6.62 19.49 -23.07
C ARG A 332 5.24 20.09 -23.36
N GLY A 333 4.88 21.20 -22.72
CA GLY A 333 3.61 21.91 -22.92
C GLY A 333 2.50 21.60 -21.93
N ALA A 334 2.74 20.75 -20.92
CA ALA A 334 1.72 20.44 -19.91
C ALA A 334 1.61 21.56 -18.86
N GLU A 335 0.40 21.79 -18.38
CA GLU A 335 0.14 22.42 -17.08
C GLU A 335 0.18 21.31 -16.01
N VAL A 336 1.19 21.32 -15.12
CA VAL A 336 1.51 20.17 -14.25
C VAL A 336 1.21 20.49 -12.80
N HIS A 337 0.47 19.60 -12.14
CA HIS A 337 0.12 19.71 -10.73
C HIS A 337 0.44 18.42 -9.97
N VAL A 338 0.95 18.58 -8.74
CA VAL A 338 1.09 17.45 -7.79
C VAL A 338 -0.14 17.42 -6.91
N VAL A 339 -0.86 16.30 -6.93
CA VAL A 339 -2.18 16.19 -6.31
C VAL A 339 -2.29 14.93 -5.44
N SER A 340 -3.21 14.96 -4.50
CA SER A 340 -3.73 13.73 -3.89
C SER A 340 -4.48 12.91 -4.93
N THR A 341 -4.46 11.60 -4.77
CA THR A 341 -5.26 10.70 -5.61
C THR A 341 -6.67 10.50 -5.06
N MET A 342 -6.95 10.86 -3.81
CA MET A 342 -8.27 10.68 -3.20
C MET A 342 -9.30 11.63 -3.80
N PRO A 343 -10.52 11.15 -4.10
CA PRO A 343 -11.54 11.91 -4.87
C PRO A 343 -11.91 13.26 -4.31
N HIS A 344 -12.18 13.39 -3.00
CA HIS A 344 -12.52 14.66 -2.37
C HIS A 344 -11.38 15.67 -2.46
N GLU A 345 -10.17 15.27 -2.04
CA GLU A 345 -9.00 16.14 -2.09
C GLU A 345 -8.64 16.55 -3.53
N LEU A 346 -8.85 15.64 -4.48
CA LEU A 346 -8.62 15.90 -5.90
C LEU A 346 -9.62 16.93 -6.43
N LEU A 347 -10.90 16.80 -6.07
CA LEU A 347 -11.94 17.76 -6.45
C LEU A 347 -11.68 19.16 -5.86
N ASP A 348 -11.34 19.24 -4.56
CA ASP A 348 -10.98 20.51 -3.89
C ASP A 348 -9.75 21.16 -4.56
N THR A 349 -8.73 20.35 -4.90
CA THR A 349 -7.54 20.83 -5.60
C THR A 349 -7.88 21.37 -6.97
N LEU A 350 -8.75 20.70 -7.73
CA LEU A 350 -9.22 21.15 -9.04
C LEU A 350 -9.97 22.46 -8.97
N GLU A 351 -10.90 22.62 -8.04
CA GLU A 351 -11.62 23.88 -7.85
C GLU A 351 -10.63 25.03 -7.56
N HIS A 352 -9.64 24.80 -6.71
CA HIS A 352 -8.61 25.78 -6.41
C HIS A 352 -7.78 26.17 -7.66
N ILE A 353 -7.28 25.17 -8.43
CA ILE A 353 -6.49 25.40 -9.65
C ILE A 353 -7.30 26.17 -10.70
N LEU A 354 -8.58 25.85 -10.84
CA LEU A 354 -9.46 26.43 -11.82
C LEU A 354 -10.05 27.79 -11.40
N GLY A 355 -9.82 28.22 -10.14
CA GLY A 355 -10.35 29.45 -9.59
C GLY A 355 -11.89 29.41 -9.39
N ILE A 356 -12.43 28.22 -9.17
CA ILE A 356 -13.87 28.01 -8.91
C ILE A 356 -14.12 28.35 -7.44
N ALA A 357 -14.98 29.32 -7.17
CA ALA A 357 -15.36 29.65 -5.80
C ALA A 357 -16.10 28.47 -5.15
N PRO A 358 -15.77 28.10 -3.88
CA PRO A 358 -16.54 27.09 -3.17
C PRO A 358 -18.03 27.50 -3.15
N ALA A 359 -18.90 26.49 -3.30
CA ALA A 359 -20.33 26.74 -3.19
C ALA A 359 -20.63 27.33 -1.82
N VAL A 360 -21.25 28.51 -1.79
CA VAL A 360 -21.74 29.09 -0.52
C VAL A 360 -22.77 28.11 0.03
N SER A 361 -22.45 27.46 1.15
CA SER A 361 -23.39 26.59 1.84
C SER A 361 -24.57 27.45 2.29
N THR A 362 -25.66 27.42 1.55
CA THR A 362 -26.95 27.95 2.00
C THR A 362 -27.54 26.99 3.03
N ASN A 363 -26.93 26.95 4.21
CA ASN A 363 -27.60 26.42 5.38
C ASN A 363 -28.56 27.47 5.86
N SER A 364 -29.83 27.33 5.50
CA SER A 364 -30.97 27.98 6.11
C SER A 364 -31.78 26.99 6.92
#